data_dc4494e79694eb726c1a90c9e6e3b15b
#
_entry.id   dc4494e79694eb726c1a90c9e6e3b15b
#
_cell.length_a   1.000
_cell.length_b   1.000
_cell.length_c   1.000
_cell.angle_alpha   90.00
_cell.angle_beta   90.00
_cell.angle_gamma   90.00
#
_symmetry.space_group_name_H-M   'P 1'
#
loop_
_entity.id
_entity.type
_entity.pdbx_description
1 polymer ?
#
loop_
_entity_poly.entity_id
_entity_poly.type
_entity_poly.pdbx_seq_one_letter_code
_entity_poly.pdbx_strand_id
1 'polypeptide(L)'
;MDWSKKVVLITGGTGSFGKKLTRIMLDEYNPSKIIVYSRDELKQHEMRVAGYDATNLRYFIGDVRDLDRMRRAFEGVDIVVHAAALKQVPACEYNPMEAIKTNILGSSNVIDAALDAGVERVVALSTDKAVNPVNLYGATKLAAEKLFIQSNSYAGGRKTRFSCVRYGNVVGSRGSVVPVFLRQRENGEITVTDDRMTRFWISLEQGVRFVIRCAENMHGGEVFVPKIPSMSIIDLAKAIAPEAKVNVVGIRPGEKLHEVLISEDEARTTVELEDMFVVQPAEALWFGRDWEKQGKLISDEFRYASNTNTNWLDLAQINSIISPIEQDYLAGKL
;
A
#
# COMPACT_ATOMS: atom_id res chain seq x y z
N MET A 1 -5.55 -19.55 -7.64
CA MET A 1 -6.84 -19.36 -6.91
C MET A 1 -7.97 -19.21 -7.93
N ASP A 2 -9.17 -19.77 -7.67
CA ASP A 2 -10.36 -19.57 -8.54
C ASP A 2 -11.15 -18.36 -8.01
N TRP A 3 -10.86 -17.19 -8.55
CA TRP A 3 -11.49 -15.93 -8.14
C TRP A 3 -13.00 -15.89 -8.44
N SER A 4 -13.48 -16.59 -9.48
CA SER A 4 -14.88 -16.56 -9.87
C SER A 4 -15.85 -17.06 -8.78
N LYS A 5 -15.31 -17.81 -7.79
CA LYS A 5 -16.04 -18.32 -6.62
C LYS A 5 -15.84 -17.49 -5.37
N LYS A 6 -15.03 -16.43 -5.42
CA LYS A 6 -14.63 -15.66 -4.24
C LYS A 6 -15.43 -14.37 -4.09
N VAL A 7 -15.73 -14.04 -2.85
CA VAL A 7 -16.26 -12.74 -2.43
C VAL A 7 -15.10 -11.93 -1.87
N VAL A 8 -14.82 -10.77 -2.50
CA VAL A 8 -13.71 -9.90 -2.15
C VAL A 8 -14.23 -8.60 -1.52
N LEU A 9 -13.75 -8.25 -0.33
CA LEU A 9 -14.05 -6.98 0.32
C LEU A 9 -12.81 -6.07 0.32
N ILE A 10 -13.00 -4.81 -0.06
CA ILE A 10 -11.94 -3.81 -0.14
C ILE A 10 -12.27 -2.66 0.81
N THR A 11 -11.57 -2.55 1.94
CA THR A 11 -11.70 -1.39 2.80
C THR A 11 -10.95 -0.20 2.19
N GLY A 12 -11.48 1.02 2.34
CA GLY A 12 -10.93 2.17 1.62
C GLY A 12 -11.11 2.07 0.09
N GLY A 13 -12.10 1.28 -0.36
CA GLY A 13 -12.30 0.92 -1.76
C GLY A 13 -12.57 2.09 -2.71
N THR A 14 -12.97 3.27 -2.20
CA THR A 14 -13.14 4.49 -3.02
C THR A 14 -11.85 5.30 -3.20
N GLY A 15 -10.73 4.90 -2.56
CA GLY A 15 -9.42 5.48 -2.78
C GLY A 15 -8.81 5.08 -4.14
N SER A 16 -7.67 5.71 -4.52
CA SER A 16 -7.00 5.42 -5.80
C SER A 16 -6.67 3.92 -5.94
N PHE A 17 -6.11 3.30 -4.90
CA PHE A 17 -5.80 1.88 -4.88
C PHE A 17 -7.07 1.02 -5.00
N GLY A 18 -8.10 1.30 -4.19
CA GLY A 18 -9.34 0.52 -4.20
C GLY A 18 -10.08 0.59 -5.53
N LYS A 19 -10.13 1.76 -6.17
CA LYS A 19 -10.71 1.92 -7.52
C LYS A 19 -9.94 1.09 -8.55
N LYS A 20 -8.61 1.17 -8.57
CA LYS A 20 -7.78 0.40 -9.52
C LYS A 20 -7.91 -1.10 -9.28
N LEU A 21 -7.90 -1.54 -8.00
CA LEU A 21 -8.12 -2.95 -7.66
C LEU A 21 -9.50 -3.42 -8.12
N THR A 22 -10.55 -2.66 -7.85
CA THR A 22 -11.91 -3.00 -8.29
C THR A 22 -11.98 -3.14 -9.81
N ARG A 23 -11.34 -2.22 -10.57
CA ARG A 23 -11.33 -2.29 -12.04
C ARG A 23 -10.63 -3.56 -12.54
N ILE A 24 -9.41 -3.82 -12.08
CA ILE A 24 -8.65 -5.02 -12.46
C ILE A 24 -9.40 -6.30 -12.08
N MET A 25 -10.02 -6.34 -10.90
CA MET A 25 -10.81 -7.48 -10.46
C MET A 25 -12.05 -7.72 -11.34
N LEU A 26 -12.72 -6.66 -11.76
CA LEU A 26 -13.90 -6.78 -12.66
C LEU A 26 -13.48 -7.23 -14.06
N ASP A 27 -12.40 -6.65 -14.60
CA ASP A 27 -12.01 -6.83 -16.00
C ASP A 27 -11.29 -8.16 -16.24
N GLU A 28 -10.50 -8.66 -15.27
CA GLU A 28 -9.58 -9.77 -15.49
C GLU A 28 -9.88 -11.01 -14.61
N TYR A 29 -10.41 -10.84 -13.40
CA TYR A 29 -10.59 -11.93 -12.43
C TYR A 29 -12.02 -12.34 -12.22
N ASN A 30 -12.97 -11.42 -12.44
CA ASN A 30 -14.42 -11.61 -12.35
C ASN A 30 -14.88 -12.40 -11.10
N PRO A 31 -14.59 -11.93 -9.88
CA PRO A 31 -15.01 -12.61 -8.67
C PRO A 31 -16.54 -12.65 -8.53
N SER A 32 -17.04 -13.62 -7.75
CA SER A 32 -18.49 -13.76 -7.55
C SER A 32 -19.13 -12.49 -6.98
N LYS A 33 -18.38 -11.76 -6.16
CA LYS A 33 -18.80 -10.45 -5.63
C LYS A 33 -17.59 -9.61 -5.22
N ILE A 34 -17.68 -8.31 -5.45
CA ILE A 34 -16.76 -7.31 -4.91
C ILE A 34 -17.53 -6.37 -3.99
N ILE A 35 -17.03 -6.15 -2.79
CA ILE A 35 -17.62 -5.22 -1.81
C ILE A 35 -16.66 -4.05 -1.61
N VAL A 36 -17.08 -2.87 -2.03
CA VAL A 36 -16.38 -1.60 -1.77
C VAL A 36 -16.86 -1.06 -0.43
N TYR A 37 -16.00 -1.12 0.60
CA TYR A 37 -16.30 -0.64 1.94
C TYR A 37 -15.61 0.70 2.18
N SER A 38 -16.38 1.76 2.41
CA SER A 38 -15.85 3.12 2.62
C SER A 38 -16.86 4.01 3.35
N ARG A 39 -16.37 5.04 4.05
CA ARG A 39 -17.19 5.98 4.82
C ARG A 39 -17.94 6.99 3.96
N ASP A 40 -17.39 7.29 2.80
CA ASP A 40 -17.74 8.43 1.97
C ASP A 40 -18.77 8.01 0.91
N GLU A 41 -20.04 8.37 1.14
CA GLU A 41 -21.16 8.12 0.26
C GLU A 41 -20.96 8.78 -1.12
N LEU A 42 -20.50 10.04 -1.12
CA LEU A 42 -20.33 10.80 -2.36
C LEU A 42 -19.29 10.11 -3.27
N LYS A 43 -18.15 9.67 -2.70
CA LYS A 43 -17.14 8.94 -3.48
C LYS A 43 -17.64 7.59 -4.00
N GLN A 44 -18.54 6.93 -3.27
CA GLN A 44 -19.19 5.71 -3.77
C GLN A 44 -20.12 6.03 -4.96
N HIS A 45 -20.89 7.13 -4.86
CA HIS A 45 -21.72 7.61 -5.96
C HIS A 45 -20.88 8.00 -7.19
N GLU A 46 -19.84 8.82 -7.00
CA GLU A 46 -18.90 9.19 -8.06
C GLU A 46 -18.28 7.95 -8.74
N MET A 47 -17.96 6.92 -7.96
CA MET A 47 -17.41 5.68 -8.48
C MET A 47 -18.42 4.96 -9.39
N ARG A 48 -19.71 4.91 -9.02
CA ARG A 48 -20.76 4.36 -9.89
C ARG A 48 -20.89 5.15 -11.20
N VAL A 49 -20.98 6.46 -11.11
CA VAL A 49 -21.07 7.36 -12.28
C VAL A 49 -19.87 7.21 -13.21
N ALA A 50 -18.68 6.93 -12.65
CA ALA A 50 -17.45 6.66 -13.41
C ALA A 50 -17.39 5.24 -14.03
N GLY A 51 -18.52 4.52 -14.10
CA GLY A 51 -18.63 3.22 -14.77
C GLY A 51 -18.21 2.01 -13.91
N TYR A 52 -18.21 2.15 -12.59
CA TYR A 52 -18.10 1.01 -11.67
C TYR A 52 -19.51 0.58 -11.22
N ASP A 53 -20.28 0.00 -12.14
CA ASP A 53 -21.67 -0.41 -11.91
C ASP A 53 -21.93 -1.84 -12.44
N ALA A 54 -21.07 -2.78 -12.04
CA ALA A 54 -21.22 -4.19 -12.40
C ALA A 54 -22.22 -4.90 -11.46
N THR A 55 -22.90 -5.93 -11.97
CA THR A 55 -23.92 -6.70 -11.23
C THR A 55 -23.35 -7.42 -9.99
N ASN A 56 -22.06 -7.76 -10.01
CA ASN A 56 -21.32 -8.38 -8.89
C ASN A 56 -20.64 -7.36 -7.98
N LEU A 57 -20.79 -6.05 -8.20
CA LEU A 57 -20.24 -5.00 -7.36
C LEU A 57 -21.26 -4.52 -6.32
N ARG A 58 -20.83 -4.37 -5.07
CA ARG A 58 -21.63 -3.87 -3.95
C ARG A 58 -20.91 -2.75 -3.24
N TYR A 59 -21.67 -1.76 -2.81
CA TYR A 59 -21.18 -0.62 -2.05
C TYR A 59 -21.72 -0.67 -0.63
N PHE A 60 -20.81 -0.71 0.34
CA PHE A 60 -21.14 -0.65 1.77
C PHE A 60 -20.59 0.64 2.38
N ILE A 61 -21.48 1.48 2.87
CA ILE A 61 -21.10 2.62 3.69
C ILE A 61 -20.74 2.10 5.09
N GLY A 62 -19.52 2.39 5.52
CA GLY A 62 -19.04 2.00 6.85
C GLY A 62 -17.64 2.51 7.13
N ASP A 63 -17.34 2.65 8.41
CA ASP A 63 -16.04 3.06 8.94
C ASP A 63 -15.31 1.85 9.53
N VAL A 64 -14.01 1.73 9.32
CA VAL A 64 -13.19 0.66 9.93
C VAL A 64 -13.12 0.77 11.47
N ARG A 65 -13.50 1.92 12.02
CA ARG A 65 -13.61 2.13 13.46
C ARG A 65 -14.88 1.55 14.08
N ASP A 66 -15.84 1.14 13.24
CA ASP A 66 -17.13 0.55 13.66
C ASP A 66 -17.10 -0.97 13.42
N LEU A 67 -16.80 -1.72 14.48
CA LEU A 67 -16.69 -3.18 14.43
C LEU A 67 -18.02 -3.85 14.10
N ASP A 68 -19.13 -3.37 14.65
CA ASP A 68 -20.44 -3.98 14.42
C ASP A 68 -20.88 -3.83 12.96
N ARG A 69 -20.59 -2.67 12.36
CA ARG A 69 -20.82 -2.44 10.93
C ARG A 69 -19.93 -3.35 10.07
N MET A 70 -18.67 -3.54 10.48
CA MET A 70 -17.74 -4.43 9.76
C MET A 70 -18.17 -5.89 9.83
N ARG A 71 -18.61 -6.39 10.98
CA ARG A 71 -19.14 -7.76 11.12
C ARG A 71 -20.22 -8.06 10.09
N ARG A 72 -21.17 -7.13 9.89
CA ARG A 72 -22.21 -7.26 8.87
C ARG A 72 -21.67 -7.22 7.43
N ALA A 73 -20.64 -6.42 7.18
CA ALA A 73 -20.06 -6.29 5.84
C ALA A 73 -19.18 -7.50 5.46
N PHE A 74 -18.61 -8.18 6.47
CA PHE A 74 -17.72 -9.33 6.28
C PHE A 74 -18.46 -10.67 6.16
N GLU A 75 -19.78 -10.70 6.38
CA GLU A 75 -20.57 -11.90 6.24
C GLU A 75 -20.46 -12.52 4.83
N GLY A 76 -19.97 -13.75 4.76
CA GLY A 76 -19.76 -14.47 3.50
C GLY A 76 -18.61 -13.93 2.63
N VAL A 77 -17.67 -13.17 3.21
CA VAL A 77 -16.47 -12.70 2.53
C VAL A 77 -15.36 -13.74 2.62
N ASP A 78 -14.71 -14.03 1.50
CA ASP A 78 -13.57 -14.95 1.44
C ASP A 78 -12.23 -14.23 1.59
N ILE A 79 -12.10 -13.05 0.95
CA ILE A 79 -10.83 -12.32 0.87
C ILE A 79 -11.06 -10.86 1.23
N VAL A 80 -10.20 -10.33 2.09
CA VAL A 80 -10.18 -8.90 2.45
C VAL A 80 -8.87 -8.26 2.01
N VAL A 81 -8.98 -7.13 1.29
CA VAL A 81 -7.84 -6.23 1.04
C VAL A 81 -8.05 -4.97 1.87
N HIS A 82 -7.24 -4.81 2.91
CA HIS A 82 -7.33 -3.68 3.83
C HIS A 82 -6.46 -2.51 3.35
N ALA A 83 -7.09 -1.53 2.69
CA ALA A 83 -6.44 -0.33 2.17
C ALA A 83 -6.90 0.98 2.87
N ALA A 84 -7.81 0.90 3.84
CA ALA A 84 -8.27 2.06 4.60
C ALA A 84 -7.20 2.52 5.59
N ALA A 85 -6.75 3.76 5.47
CA ALA A 85 -5.84 4.40 6.43
C ALA A 85 -5.87 5.93 6.30
N LEU A 86 -5.51 6.63 7.36
CA LEU A 86 -5.03 8.01 7.29
C LEU A 86 -3.54 7.95 6.94
N LYS A 87 -3.11 8.65 5.87
CA LYS A 87 -1.74 8.53 5.33
C LYS A 87 -0.99 9.85 5.21
N GLN A 88 -1.66 10.98 5.37
CA GLN A 88 -1.04 12.30 5.27
C GLN A 88 -0.27 12.59 6.57
N VAL A 89 1.07 12.65 6.48
CA VAL A 89 1.93 12.82 7.65
C VAL A 89 1.54 14.05 8.47
N PRO A 90 1.44 15.28 7.91
CA PRO A 90 1.06 16.43 8.71
C PRO A 90 -0.31 16.31 9.37
N ALA A 91 -1.28 15.70 8.68
CA ALA A 91 -2.62 15.50 9.24
C ALA A 91 -2.63 14.47 10.38
N CYS A 92 -1.81 13.42 10.29
CA CYS A 92 -1.66 12.43 11.35
C CYS A 92 -0.97 13.02 12.57
N GLU A 93 0.09 13.82 12.39
CA GLU A 93 0.76 14.51 13.49
C GLU A 93 -0.18 15.49 14.22
N TYR A 94 -0.97 16.23 13.47
CA TYR A 94 -1.92 17.18 14.05
C TYR A 94 -3.13 16.51 14.71
N ASN A 95 -3.55 15.33 14.22
CA ASN A 95 -4.70 14.57 14.74
C ASN A 95 -4.29 13.16 15.19
N PRO A 96 -3.45 13.03 16.23
CA PRO A 96 -2.82 11.74 16.58
C PRO A 96 -3.84 10.66 16.92
N MET A 97 -4.86 10.97 17.68
CA MET A 97 -5.88 9.99 18.08
C MET A 97 -6.72 9.48 16.90
N GLU A 98 -6.98 10.34 15.91
CA GLU A 98 -7.70 9.90 14.70
C GLU A 98 -6.84 8.96 13.84
N ALA A 99 -5.52 9.20 13.78
CA ALA A 99 -4.58 8.28 13.14
C ALA A 99 -4.53 6.93 13.88
N ILE A 100 -4.42 6.93 15.19
CA ILE A 100 -4.44 5.71 16.03
C ILE A 100 -5.76 4.96 15.86
N LYS A 101 -6.90 5.63 16.01
CA LYS A 101 -8.23 5.00 15.88
C LYS A 101 -8.43 4.38 14.50
N THR A 102 -7.99 5.05 13.43
CA THR A 102 -8.19 4.55 12.07
C THR A 102 -7.17 3.47 11.71
N ASN A 103 -5.88 3.73 11.94
CA ASN A 103 -4.82 2.86 11.43
C ASN A 103 -4.53 1.67 12.35
N ILE A 104 -4.68 1.83 13.68
CA ILE A 104 -4.42 0.75 14.66
C ILE A 104 -5.71 0.07 15.07
N LEU A 105 -6.64 0.80 15.71
CA LEU A 105 -7.89 0.20 16.19
C LEU A 105 -8.78 -0.28 15.03
N GLY A 106 -8.79 0.48 13.91
CA GLY A 106 -9.45 0.03 12.69
C GLY A 106 -8.86 -1.25 12.11
N SER A 107 -7.53 -1.44 12.20
CA SER A 107 -6.88 -2.71 11.82
C SER A 107 -7.27 -3.86 12.77
N SER A 108 -7.32 -3.60 14.07
CA SER A 108 -7.83 -4.58 15.06
C SER A 108 -9.26 -5.02 14.72
N ASN A 109 -10.14 -4.06 14.42
CA ASN A 109 -11.51 -4.36 14.04
C ASN A 109 -11.61 -5.21 12.75
N VAL A 110 -10.71 -4.96 11.75
CA VAL A 110 -10.62 -5.79 10.54
C VAL A 110 -10.24 -7.22 10.89
N ILE A 111 -9.30 -7.40 11.80
CA ILE A 111 -8.85 -8.72 12.26
C ILE A 111 -10.00 -9.45 12.95
N ASP A 112 -10.67 -8.80 13.92
CA ASP A 112 -11.78 -9.38 14.68
C ASP A 112 -12.93 -9.77 13.75
N ALA A 113 -13.36 -8.87 12.88
CA ALA A 113 -14.42 -9.14 11.90
C ALA A 113 -14.05 -10.27 10.94
N ALA A 114 -12.79 -10.36 10.50
CA ALA A 114 -12.32 -11.44 9.63
C ALA A 114 -12.32 -12.81 10.34
N LEU A 115 -11.89 -12.84 11.60
CA LEU A 115 -11.90 -14.05 12.41
C LEU A 115 -13.34 -14.52 12.70
N ASP A 116 -14.24 -13.58 13.04
CA ASP A 116 -15.64 -13.86 13.34
C ASP A 116 -16.37 -14.39 12.11
N ALA A 117 -16.14 -13.82 10.92
CA ALA A 117 -16.77 -14.21 9.66
C ALA A 117 -16.09 -15.42 8.99
N GLY A 118 -14.93 -15.87 9.46
CA GLY A 118 -14.19 -16.98 8.85
C GLY A 118 -13.57 -16.65 7.50
N VAL A 119 -13.20 -15.38 7.28
CA VAL A 119 -12.48 -14.92 6.08
C VAL A 119 -11.24 -15.78 5.85
N GLU A 120 -11.00 -16.23 4.63
CA GLU A 120 -9.85 -17.09 4.34
C GLU A 120 -8.53 -16.32 4.35
N ARG A 121 -8.51 -15.14 3.73
CA ARG A 121 -7.29 -14.34 3.53
C ARG A 121 -7.52 -12.85 3.75
N VAL A 122 -6.63 -12.23 4.50
CA VAL A 122 -6.61 -10.79 4.71
C VAL A 122 -5.22 -10.27 4.32
N VAL A 123 -5.17 -9.39 3.32
CA VAL A 123 -3.94 -8.69 2.93
C VAL A 123 -4.07 -7.23 3.33
N ALA A 124 -3.20 -6.78 4.22
CA ALA A 124 -3.16 -5.40 4.67
C ALA A 124 -2.07 -4.60 3.93
N LEU A 125 -2.43 -3.43 3.41
CA LEU A 125 -1.45 -2.54 2.78
C LEU A 125 -0.63 -1.82 3.85
N SER A 126 0.68 -1.86 3.69
CA SER A 126 1.63 -1.12 4.49
C SER A 126 2.49 -0.18 3.63
N THR A 127 3.62 0.28 4.12
CA THR A 127 4.42 1.36 3.54
C THR A 127 5.87 1.28 4.01
N ASP A 128 6.80 1.81 3.22
CA ASP A 128 8.19 2.10 3.56
C ASP A 128 8.32 2.93 4.87
N LYS A 129 7.32 3.74 5.19
CA LYS A 129 7.31 4.57 6.40
C LYS A 129 7.07 3.77 7.69
N ALA A 130 6.63 2.52 7.60
CA ALA A 130 6.51 1.60 8.74
C ALA A 130 7.88 1.05 9.19
N VAL A 131 8.90 1.06 8.31
CA VAL A 131 10.26 0.64 8.65
C VAL A 131 11.00 1.80 9.29
N ASN A 132 11.53 1.62 10.51
CA ASN A 132 12.22 2.68 11.26
C ASN A 132 11.45 4.02 11.22
N PRO A 133 10.23 4.07 11.76
CA PRO A 133 9.34 5.21 11.60
C PRO A 133 9.87 6.47 12.28
N VAL A 134 9.79 7.61 11.59
CA VAL A 134 10.17 8.94 12.11
C VAL A 134 8.97 9.87 12.23
N ASN A 135 7.76 9.37 11.98
CA ASN A 135 6.51 10.10 12.09
C ASN A 135 5.38 9.18 12.57
N LEU A 136 4.30 9.78 13.06
CA LEU A 136 3.16 9.05 13.63
C LEU A 136 2.49 8.14 12.60
N TYR A 137 2.35 8.58 11.35
CA TYR A 137 1.78 7.73 10.30
C TYR A 137 2.57 6.42 10.18
N GLY A 138 3.89 6.50 10.06
CA GLY A 138 4.77 5.32 10.00
C GLY A 138 4.64 4.44 11.25
N ALA A 139 4.65 5.05 12.44
CA ALA A 139 4.48 4.33 13.71
C ALA A 139 3.14 3.58 13.78
N THR A 140 2.03 4.22 13.35
CA THR A 140 0.72 3.55 13.32
C THR A 140 0.66 2.42 12.29
N LYS A 141 1.37 2.54 11.16
CA LYS A 141 1.45 1.48 10.15
C LYS A 141 2.31 0.31 10.62
N LEU A 142 3.41 0.57 11.34
CA LEU A 142 4.20 -0.48 11.99
C LEU A 142 3.35 -1.25 13.01
N ALA A 143 2.63 -0.53 13.88
CA ALA A 143 1.75 -1.17 14.84
C ALA A 143 0.68 -2.05 14.16
N ALA A 144 0.07 -1.56 13.08
CA ALA A 144 -0.90 -2.32 12.30
C ALA A 144 -0.27 -3.57 11.67
N GLU A 145 0.94 -3.49 11.09
CA GLU A 145 1.67 -4.66 10.58
C GLU A 145 1.83 -5.73 11.67
N LYS A 146 2.31 -5.33 12.86
CA LYS A 146 2.52 -6.26 13.98
C LYS A 146 1.20 -6.91 14.42
N LEU A 147 0.08 -6.17 14.42
CA LEU A 147 -1.24 -6.72 14.71
C LEU A 147 -1.63 -7.79 13.67
N PHE A 148 -1.54 -7.50 12.37
CA PHE A 148 -1.90 -8.45 11.31
C PHE A 148 -1.02 -9.70 11.35
N ILE A 149 0.30 -9.55 11.46
CA ILE A 149 1.23 -10.68 11.48
C ILE A 149 0.94 -11.57 12.69
N GLN A 150 0.84 -10.98 13.88
CA GLN A 150 0.65 -11.74 15.11
C GLN A 150 -0.74 -12.35 15.25
N SER A 151 -1.75 -11.79 14.57
CA SER A 151 -3.13 -12.33 14.62
C SER A 151 -3.30 -13.69 13.97
N ASN A 152 -2.29 -14.19 13.25
CA ASN A 152 -2.26 -15.58 12.82
C ASN A 152 -2.26 -16.56 14.02
N SER A 153 -1.72 -16.16 15.19
CA SER A 153 -1.79 -16.96 16.41
C SER A 153 -3.22 -17.06 16.97
N TYR A 154 -4.05 -16.04 16.73
CA TYR A 154 -5.45 -16.01 17.18
C TYR A 154 -6.39 -16.82 16.28
N ALA A 155 -5.94 -17.17 15.08
CA ALA A 155 -6.74 -17.96 14.14
C ALA A 155 -7.07 -19.35 14.68
N GLY A 156 -6.21 -19.94 15.54
CA GLY A 156 -6.41 -21.26 16.10
C GLY A 156 -6.61 -22.29 14.97
N GLY A 157 -7.70 -23.03 15.00
CA GLY A 157 -8.07 -23.99 13.95
C GLY A 157 -8.76 -23.39 12.72
N ARG A 158 -8.96 -22.06 12.65
CA ARG A 158 -9.59 -21.40 11.52
C ARG A 158 -8.65 -21.35 10.30
N LYS A 159 -9.24 -21.23 9.11
CA LYS A 159 -8.47 -21.10 7.86
C LYS A 159 -7.97 -19.67 7.60
N THR A 160 -8.38 -18.71 8.44
CA THR A 160 -8.03 -17.29 8.29
C THR A 160 -6.52 -17.07 8.34
N ARG A 161 -5.99 -16.33 7.37
CA ARG A 161 -4.58 -15.96 7.24
C ARG A 161 -4.44 -14.47 7.04
N PHE A 162 -3.47 -13.88 7.71
CA PHE A 162 -3.16 -12.46 7.65
C PHE A 162 -1.75 -12.24 7.14
N SER A 163 -1.57 -11.37 6.17
CA SER A 163 -0.26 -10.93 5.69
C SER A 163 -0.29 -9.46 5.33
N CYS A 164 0.88 -8.84 5.26
CA CYS A 164 1.04 -7.45 4.87
C CYS A 164 1.78 -7.33 3.54
N VAL A 165 1.51 -6.25 2.82
CA VAL A 165 2.27 -5.85 1.63
C VAL A 165 2.85 -4.47 1.89
N ARG A 166 4.15 -4.33 1.76
CA ARG A 166 4.89 -3.10 1.98
C ARG A 166 5.51 -2.64 0.67
N TYR A 167 5.24 -1.42 0.25
CA TYR A 167 5.86 -0.80 -0.92
C TYR A 167 6.07 0.70 -0.71
N GLY A 168 6.83 1.33 -1.61
CA GLY A 168 7.19 2.74 -1.56
C GLY A 168 6.11 3.68 -2.10
N ASN A 169 6.56 4.74 -2.75
CA ASN A 169 5.68 5.76 -3.30
C ASN A 169 4.90 5.24 -4.51
N VAL A 170 3.57 5.33 -4.44
CA VAL A 170 2.71 4.99 -5.58
C VAL A 170 2.53 6.22 -6.45
N VAL A 171 2.99 6.12 -7.69
CA VAL A 171 2.91 7.20 -8.68
C VAL A 171 1.46 7.54 -9.01
N GLY A 172 1.13 8.84 -9.12
CA GLY A 172 -0.22 9.30 -9.48
C GLY A 172 -1.27 9.11 -8.39
N SER A 173 -0.87 8.71 -7.16
CA SER A 173 -1.81 8.69 -6.05
C SER A 173 -2.18 10.13 -5.61
N ARG A 174 -3.41 10.32 -5.11
CA ARG A 174 -3.87 11.63 -4.61
C ARG A 174 -2.93 12.17 -3.54
N GLY A 175 -2.52 13.44 -3.69
CA GLY A 175 -1.57 14.11 -2.81
C GLY A 175 -0.10 13.69 -3.02
N SER A 176 0.24 13.06 -4.14
CA SER A 176 1.62 12.76 -4.51
C SER A 176 2.38 13.98 -5.03
N VAL A 177 3.71 13.89 -5.11
CA VAL A 177 4.60 14.98 -5.51
C VAL A 177 4.44 15.41 -6.97
N VAL A 178 4.07 14.49 -7.87
CA VAL A 178 3.99 14.78 -9.33
C VAL A 178 2.99 15.91 -9.64
N PRO A 179 1.72 15.88 -9.18
CA PRO A 179 0.80 17.01 -9.39
C PRO A 179 1.28 18.33 -8.78
N VAL A 180 2.05 18.27 -7.69
CA VAL A 180 2.63 19.49 -7.08
C VAL A 180 3.69 20.08 -8.00
N PHE A 181 4.59 19.27 -8.53
CA PHE A 181 5.65 19.72 -9.44
C PHE A 181 5.09 20.21 -10.79
N LEU A 182 4.06 19.54 -11.33
CA LEU A 182 3.37 20.01 -12.55
C LEU A 182 2.79 21.41 -12.37
N ARG A 183 2.16 21.69 -11.22
CA ARG A 183 1.64 23.02 -10.89
C ARG A 183 2.77 24.06 -10.71
N GLN A 184 3.85 23.67 -10.04
CA GLN A 184 5.00 24.56 -9.80
C GLN A 184 5.75 24.90 -11.09
N ARG A 185 5.78 23.96 -12.06
CA ARG A 185 6.38 24.19 -13.39
C ARG A 185 5.80 25.43 -14.09
N GLU A 186 4.51 25.71 -13.91
CA GLU A 186 3.84 26.86 -14.50
C GLU A 186 4.46 28.20 -14.05
N ASN A 187 5.09 28.21 -12.88
CA ASN A 187 5.77 29.38 -12.32
C ASN A 187 7.29 29.38 -12.59
N GLY A 188 7.82 28.38 -13.31
CA GLY A 188 9.25 28.26 -13.61
C GLY A 188 10.14 27.87 -12.42
N GLU A 189 9.58 27.49 -11.28
CA GLU A 189 10.32 27.12 -10.08
C GLU A 189 9.74 25.83 -9.47
N ILE A 190 10.62 24.91 -9.05
CA ILE A 190 10.24 23.70 -8.31
C ILE A 190 10.87 23.73 -6.92
N THR A 191 10.08 23.43 -5.89
CA THR A 191 10.53 23.34 -4.51
C THR A 191 10.76 21.90 -4.10
N VAL A 192 11.99 21.57 -3.70
CA VAL A 192 12.36 20.28 -3.10
C VAL A 192 12.81 20.46 -1.65
N THR A 193 12.59 19.47 -0.83
CA THR A 193 12.95 19.55 0.60
C THR A 193 14.42 19.26 0.85
N ASP A 194 15.04 18.38 0.06
CA ASP A 194 16.48 18.11 0.08
C ASP A 194 16.87 17.46 -1.25
N ASP A 195 17.99 17.89 -1.84
CA ASP A 195 18.47 17.42 -3.15
C ASP A 195 19.03 15.98 -3.14
N ARG A 196 19.38 15.46 -1.96
CA ARG A 196 19.86 14.09 -1.77
C ARG A 196 18.74 13.07 -1.64
N MET A 197 17.46 13.51 -1.54
CA MET A 197 16.34 12.60 -1.30
C MET A 197 16.16 11.58 -2.39
N THR A 198 15.98 10.33 -1.98
CA THR A 198 15.62 9.21 -2.86
C THR A 198 14.35 8.53 -2.41
N ARG A 199 13.62 7.95 -3.33
CA ARG A 199 12.36 7.25 -3.06
C ARG A 199 12.27 5.98 -3.90
N PHE A 200 11.61 4.96 -3.35
CA PHE A 200 11.13 3.83 -4.14
C PHE A 200 9.87 4.20 -4.91
N TRP A 201 9.76 3.76 -6.15
CA TRP A 201 8.65 4.08 -7.02
C TRP A 201 7.97 2.85 -7.59
N ILE A 202 6.64 2.83 -7.53
CA ILE A 202 5.81 1.78 -8.12
C ILE A 202 4.59 2.41 -8.78
N SER A 203 4.17 1.92 -9.94
CA SER A 203 2.90 2.35 -10.52
C SER A 203 1.73 1.79 -9.71
N LEU A 204 0.59 2.48 -9.78
CA LEU A 204 -0.62 2.02 -9.09
C LEU A 204 -1.05 0.63 -9.57
N GLU A 205 -0.92 0.34 -10.86
CA GLU A 205 -1.23 -0.96 -11.44
C GLU A 205 -0.30 -2.06 -10.95
N GLN A 206 1.01 -1.81 -10.98
CA GLN A 206 2.00 -2.76 -10.44
C GLN A 206 1.74 -3.08 -8.97
N GLY A 207 1.45 -2.04 -8.15
CA GLY A 207 1.12 -2.23 -6.74
C GLY A 207 -0.14 -3.07 -6.52
N VAL A 208 -1.18 -2.85 -7.32
CA VAL A 208 -2.41 -3.65 -7.26
C VAL A 208 -2.16 -5.10 -7.68
N ARG A 209 -1.50 -5.34 -8.81
CA ARG A 209 -1.17 -6.70 -9.27
C ARG A 209 -0.29 -7.45 -8.27
N PHE A 210 0.63 -6.75 -7.64
CA PHE A 210 1.45 -7.31 -6.59
C PHE A 210 0.61 -7.76 -5.38
N VAL A 211 -0.35 -6.95 -4.93
CA VAL A 211 -1.27 -7.31 -3.82
C VAL A 211 -2.13 -8.53 -4.17
N ILE A 212 -2.66 -8.60 -5.40
CA ILE A 212 -3.43 -9.77 -5.86
C ILE A 212 -2.57 -11.03 -5.78
N ARG A 213 -1.35 -10.99 -6.31
CA ARG A 213 -0.40 -12.11 -6.27
C ARG A 213 -0.04 -12.51 -4.82
N CYS A 214 0.16 -11.54 -3.93
CA CYS A 214 0.40 -11.83 -2.53
C CYS A 214 -0.82 -12.53 -1.89
N ALA A 215 -2.04 -12.07 -2.20
CA ALA A 215 -3.26 -12.73 -1.74
C ALA A 215 -3.37 -14.19 -2.23
N GLU A 216 -2.86 -14.50 -3.42
CA GLU A 216 -2.86 -15.87 -3.97
C GLU A 216 -1.84 -16.77 -3.30
N ASN A 217 -0.68 -16.24 -2.89
CA ASN A 217 0.46 -17.03 -2.45
C ASN A 217 0.72 -17.00 -0.95
N MET A 218 0.05 -16.13 -0.18
CA MET A 218 0.27 -16.01 1.27
C MET A 218 -0.01 -17.28 2.03
N HIS A 219 0.81 -17.56 3.02
CA HIS A 219 0.65 -18.64 3.99
C HIS A 219 0.17 -18.11 5.35
N GLY A 220 0.45 -16.83 5.64
CA GLY A 220 0.12 -16.10 6.87
C GLY A 220 1.36 -15.71 7.67
N GLY A 221 1.39 -14.42 8.09
CA GLY A 221 2.48 -13.84 8.87
C GLY A 221 3.58 -13.17 8.06
N GLU A 222 3.51 -13.21 6.73
CA GLU A 222 4.50 -12.58 5.87
C GLU A 222 4.29 -11.07 5.72
N VAL A 223 5.41 -10.36 5.53
CA VAL A 223 5.41 -9.03 4.90
C VAL A 223 6.06 -9.15 3.52
N PHE A 224 5.26 -8.99 2.49
CA PHE A 224 5.72 -9.03 1.11
C PHE A 224 6.25 -7.66 0.67
N VAL A 225 7.43 -7.64 0.08
CA VAL A 225 8.12 -6.43 -0.37
C VAL A 225 8.54 -6.61 -1.84
N PRO A 226 7.98 -5.85 -2.80
CA PRO A 226 8.37 -5.98 -4.21
C PRO A 226 9.78 -5.40 -4.43
N LYS A 227 10.52 -5.98 -5.37
CA LYS A 227 11.74 -5.38 -5.90
C LYS A 227 11.35 -4.28 -6.89
N ILE A 228 11.46 -3.03 -6.47
CA ILE A 228 11.02 -1.86 -7.23
C ILE A 228 12.16 -0.86 -7.40
N PRO A 229 12.14 -0.06 -8.47
CA PRO A 229 13.19 0.90 -8.73
C PRO A 229 13.18 2.07 -7.74
N SER A 230 14.33 2.69 -7.62
CA SER A 230 14.55 3.97 -6.93
C SER A 230 14.64 5.12 -7.92
N MET A 231 14.39 6.33 -7.42
CA MET A 231 14.54 7.56 -8.15
C MET A 231 14.97 8.69 -7.20
N SER A 232 15.82 9.60 -7.66
CA SER A 232 16.09 10.83 -6.92
C SER A 232 14.97 11.85 -7.14
N ILE A 233 14.72 12.68 -6.13
CA ILE A 233 13.70 13.73 -6.24
C ILE A 233 14.12 14.82 -7.25
N ILE A 234 15.43 14.99 -7.43
CA ILE A 234 16.00 15.92 -8.42
C ILE A 234 15.76 15.44 -9.86
N ASP A 235 15.92 14.12 -10.11
CA ASP A 235 15.66 13.58 -11.44
C ASP A 235 14.19 13.67 -11.80
N LEU A 236 13.29 13.48 -10.80
CA LEU A 236 11.87 13.75 -10.99
C LEU A 236 11.59 15.23 -11.34
N ALA A 237 12.21 16.15 -10.61
CA ALA A 237 12.04 17.57 -10.87
C ALA A 237 12.51 17.95 -12.29
N LYS A 238 13.68 17.44 -12.70
CA LYS A 238 14.22 17.65 -14.07
C LYS A 238 13.36 17.03 -15.15
N ALA A 239 12.80 15.83 -14.90
CA ALA A 239 11.91 15.16 -15.86
C ALA A 239 10.61 15.97 -16.08
N ILE A 240 10.05 16.56 -15.02
CA ILE A 240 8.80 17.33 -15.09
C ILE A 240 9.05 18.74 -15.66
N ALA A 241 10.14 19.38 -15.26
CA ALA A 241 10.43 20.77 -15.62
C ALA A 241 11.95 20.99 -15.78
N PRO A 242 12.54 20.61 -16.92
CA PRO A 242 13.98 20.67 -17.15
C PRO A 242 14.55 22.09 -17.05
N GLU A 243 13.75 23.11 -17.40
CA GLU A 243 14.16 24.51 -17.37
C GLU A 243 13.84 25.24 -16.06
N ALA A 244 13.13 24.58 -15.13
CA ALA A 244 12.73 25.24 -13.89
C ALA A 244 13.90 25.33 -12.90
N LYS A 245 13.93 26.43 -12.16
CA LYS A 245 14.85 26.59 -11.05
C LYS A 245 14.44 25.71 -9.89
N VAL A 246 15.34 24.86 -9.40
CA VAL A 246 15.10 24.02 -8.23
C VAL A 246 15.53 24.76 -6.96
N ASN A 247 14.57 24.98 -6.05
CA ASN A 247 14.79 25.61 -4.76
C ASN A 247 14.78 24.55 -3.65
N VAL A 248 15.88 24.43 -2.90
CA VAL A 248 16.00 23.50 -1.75
C VAL A 248 15.59 24.27 -0.49
N VAL A 249 14.56 23.77 0.23
CA VAL A 249 13.97 24.47 1.39
C VAL A 249 14.26 23.81 2.75
N GLY A 250 14.92 22.66 2.77
CA GLY A 250 15.20 21.90 3.98
C GLY A 250 14.18 20.78 4.24
N ILE A 251 14.65 19.73 4.93
CA ILE A 251 13.85 18.56 5.30
C ILE A 251 12.76 18.96 6.27
N ARG A 252 11.53 18.50 6.05
CA ARG A 252 10.41 18.73 6.95
C ARG A 252 10.47 17.76 8.13
N PRO A 253 9.97 18.15 9.31
CA PRO A 253 9.80 17.22 10.41
C PRO A 253 9.01 15.97 9.97
N GLY A 254 9.51 14.78 10.34
CA GLY A 254 8.89 13.52 9.97
C GLY A 254 9.18 13.00 8.54
N GLU A 255 10.03 13.69 7.76
CA GLU A 255 10.53 13.19 6.48
C GLU A 255 11.87 12.47 6.65
N LYS A 256 12.09 11.43 5.85
CA LYS A 256 13.36 10.73 5.73
C LYS A 256 14.11 11.21 4.50
N LEU A 257 15.44 11.25 4.59
CA LEU A 257 16.29 11.47 3.42
C LEU A 257 16.14 10.33 2.41
N HIS A 258 16.23 9.10 2.90
CA HIS A 258 16.06 7.87 2.12
C HIS A 258 15.03 6.98 2.77
N GLU A 259 14.24 6.28 1.97
CA GLU A 259 13.26 5.32 2.47
C GLU A 259 13.86 3.91 2.57
N VAL A 260 13.34 3.13 3.50
CA VAL A 260 13.76 1.75 3.76
C VAL A 260 12.54 0.84 3.67
N LEU A 261 12.66 -0.24 2.92
CA LEU A 261 11.62 -1.27 2.79
C LEU A 261 11.92 -2.52 3.62
N ILE A 262 13.22 -2.82 3.87
CA ILE A 262 13.67 -3.89 4.75
C ILE A 262 14.85 -3.35 5.56
N SER A 263 14.75 -3.44 6.90
CA SER A 263 15.82 -3.06 7.81
C SER A 263 16.81 -4.21 8.00
N GLU A 264 18.00 -3.91 8.55
CA GLU A 264 19.01 -4.92 8.91
C GLU A 264 18.43 -5.94 9.92
N ASP A 265 17.58 -5.48 10.85
CA ASP A 265 16.96 -6.37 11.84
C ASP A 265 15.98 -7.37 11.21
N GLU A 266 15.31 -6.99 10.12
CA GLU A 266 14.38 -7.85 9.37
C GLU A 266 15.11 -8.78 8.40
N ALA A 267 16.35 -8.49 8.03
CA ALA A 267 17.15 -9.27 7.08
C ALA A 267 17.27 -10.74 7.51
N ARG A 268 17.45 -11.00 8.79
CA ARG A 268 17.61 -12.36 9.35
C ARG A 268 16.47 -13.32 9.06
N THR A 269 15.28 -12.79 8.78
CA THR A 269 14.08 -13.59 8.48
C THR A 269 13.57 -13.36 7.06
N THR A 270 14.34 -12.65 6.24
CA THR A 270 13.93 -12.29 4.88
C THR A 270 14.45 -13.28 3.85
N VAL A 271 13.54 -13.76 3.03
CA VAL A 271 13.84 -14.58 1.85
C VAL A 271 13.76 -13.73 0.60
N GLU A 272 14.79 -13.82 -0.23
CA GLU A 272 14.85 -13.22 -1.56
C GLU A 272 14.30 -14.18 -2.59
N LEU A 273 13.29 -13.72 -3.35
CA LEU A 273 12.78 -14.34 -4.56
C LEU A 273 13.22 -13.52 -5.80
N GLU A 274 12.84 -13.96 -6.98
CA GLU A 274 13.23 -13.31 -8.23
C GLU A 274 12.81 -11.83 -8.27
N ASP A 275 11.57 -11.52 -7.93
CA ASP A 275 10.97 -10.19 -8.07
C ASP A 275 10.43 -9.57 -6.77
N MET A 276 10.61 -10.25 -5.65
CA MET A 276 10.20 -9.76 -4.33
C MET A 276 11.07 -10.30 -3.20
N PHE A 277 10.98 -9.66 -2.05
CA PHE A 277 11.41 -10.18 -0.77
C PHE A 277 10.22 -10.57 0.07
N VAL A 278 10.39 -11.58 0.93
CA VAL A 278 9.38 -12.02 1.90
C VAL A 278 10.01 -11.98 3.29
N VAL A 279 9.58 -11.01 4.11
CA VAL A 279 9.95 -10.99 5.53
C VAL A 279 9.04 -11.98 6.24
N GLN A 280 9.61 -13.07 6.74
CA GLN A 280 8.89 -14.12 7.46
C GLN A 280 8.72 -13.73 8.93
N PRO A 281 7.70 -14.25 9.64
CA PRO A 281 7.60 -14.08 11.09
C PRO A 281 8.81 -14.70 11.78
N ALA A 282 9.32 -14.04 12.82
CA ALA A 282 10.50 -14.49 13.57
C ALA A 282 10.27 -15.89 14.18
N GLU A 283 9.04 -16.15 14.64
CA GLU A 283 8.61 -17.44 15.18
C GLU A 283 7.61 -18.08 14.23
N ALA A 284 7.99 -19.20 13.62
CA ALA A 284 7.11 -20.00 12.75
C ALA A 284 6.21 -20.93 13.60
N LEU A 285 5.49 -20.38 14.58
CA LEU A 285 4.69 -21.16 15.52
C LEU A 285 3.46 -21.82 14.90
N TRP A 286 2.98 -21.32 13.73
CA TRP A 286 1.72 -21.76 13.12
C TRP A 286 1.81 -22.21 11.66
N PHE A 287 2.85 -21.79 10.93
CA PHE A 287 3.10 -22.21 9.53
C PHE A 287 4.59 -22.42 9.31
N GLY A 288 4.94 -23.41 8.50
CA GLY A 288 6.34 -23.66 8.16
C GLY A 288 6.98 -22.47 7.40
N ARG A 289 8.31 -22.36 7.47
CA ARG A 289 9.09 -21.41 6.66
C ARG A 289 9.22 -21.92 5.21
N ASP A 290 8.09 -22.06 4.53
CA ASP A 290 8.07 -22.65 3.17
C ASP A 290 8.71 -21.75 2.11
N TRP A 291 8.90 -20.45 2.38
CA TRP A 291 9.55 -19.53 1.47
C TRP A 291 11.05 -19.82 1.28
N GLU A 292 11.72 -20.40 2.28
CA GLU A 292 13.12 -20.82 2.18
C GLU A 292 13.34 -21.96 1.14
N LYS A 293 12.28 -22.69 0.79
CA LYS A 293 12.30 -23.70 -0.29
C LYS A 293 12.19 -23.07 -1.68
N GLN A 294 11.70 -21.83 -1.77
CA GLN A 294 11.41 -21.12 -3.02
C GLN A 294 12.43 -20.04 -3.32
N GLY A 295 13.19 -19.58 -2.31
CA GLY A 295 14.14 -18.50 -2.42
C GLY A 295 15.36 -18.70 -1.53
N LYS A 296 16.15 -17.66 -1.37
CA LYS A 296 17.39 -17.66 -0.59
C LYS A 296 17.28 -16.67 0.56
N LEU A 297 17.69 -17.09 1.77
CA LEU A 297 17.89 -16.16 2.88
C LEU A 297 18.94 -15.12 2.50
N ILE A 298 18.67 -13.86 2.78
CA ILE A 298 19.61 -12.75 2.53
C ILE A 298 20.63 -12.65 3.67
N SER A 299 21.71 -11.87 3.46
CA SER A 299 22.72 -11.60 4.48
C SER A 299 22.13 -10.79 5.63
N ASP A 300 22.56 -11.05 6.86
CA ASP A 300 22.15 -10.31 8.07
C ASP A 300 22.45 -8.80 8.01
N GLU A 301 23.45 -8.40 7.20
CA GLU A 301 23.82 -7.00 6.97
C GLU A 301 23.00 -6.34 5.86
N PHE A 302 22.09 -7.07 5.21
CA PHE A 302 21.34 -6.55 4.09
C PHE A 302 20.32 -5.50 4.55
N ARG A 303 20.24 -4.44 3.76
CA ARG A 303 19.24 -3.40 3.91
C ARG A 303 18.68 -3.03 2.54
N TYR A 304 17.37 -3.07 2.40
CA TYR A 304 16.72 -2.62 1.17
C TYR A 304 16.29 -1.17 1.33
N ALA A 305 17.15 -0.25 0.90
CA ALA A 305 16.97 1.19 1.02
C ALA A 305 17.03 1.87 -0.34
N SER A 306 16.31 2.99 -0.49
CA SER A 306 16.17 3.67 -1.78
C SER A 306 17.47 4.29 -2.31
N ASN A 307 18.44 4.59 -1.46
CA ASN A 307 19.75 5.13 -1.84
C ASN A 307 20.79 4.04 -2.17
N THR A 308 20.59 2.82 -1.70
CA THR A 308 21.54 1.69 -1.94
C THR A 308 20.96 0.66 -2.91
N ASN A 309 19.77 0.91 -3.42
CA ASN A 309 19.14 0.06 -4.43
C ASN A 309 19.98 0.05 -5.73
N THR A 310 20.07 -1.12 -6.37
CA THR A 310 20.78 -1.30 -7.65
C THR A 310 19.90 -0.98 -8.87
N ASN A 311 18.58 -0.96 -8.68
CA ASN A 311 17.62 -0.67 -9.74
C ASN A 311 17.16 0.80 -9.65
N TRP A 312 17.55 1.61 -10.63
CA TRP A 312 17.23 3.04 -10.71
C TRP A 312 16.47 3.36 -11.99
N LEU A 313 15.50 4.26 -11.89
CA LEU A 313 14.83 4.82 -13.06
C LEU A 313 15.72 5.86 -13.72
N ASP A 314 15.91 5.71 -15.04
CA ASP A 314 16.49 6.75 -15.87
C ASP A 314 15.44 7.82 -16.27
N LEU A 315 15.87 8.94 -16.87
CA LEU A 315 14.98 10.03 -17.27
C LEU A 315 13.91 9.59 -18.28
N ALA A 316 14.22 8.67 -19.19
CA ALA A 316 13.26 8.17 -20.17
C ALA A 316 12.16 7.35 -19.51
N GLN A 317 12.53 6.50 -18.56
CA GLN A 317 11.59 5.72 -17.75
C GLN A 317 10.73 6.61 -16.84
N ILE A 318 11.34 7.62 -16.22
CA ILE A 318 10.60 8.62 -15.40
C ILE A 318 9.57 9.34 -16.28
N ASN A 319 9.95 9.85 -17.45
CA ASN A 319 9.05 10.51 -18.39
C ASN A 319 7.90 9.59 -18.82
N SER A 320 8.18 8.34 -19.13
CA SER A 320 7.16 7.33 -19.47
C SER A 320 6.13 7.14 -18.36
N ILE A 321 6.56 7.14 -17.10
CA ILE A 321 5.68 7.00 -15.93
C ILE A 321 4.86 8.27 -15.67
N ILE A 322 5.43 9.45 -15.91
CA ILE A 322 4.79 10.75 -15.64
C ILE A 322 3.78 11.11 -16.73
N SER A 323 4.06 10.79 -18.00
CA SER A 323 3.25 11.21 -19.14
C SER A 323 1.74 10.95 -19.00
N PRO A 324 1.26 9.80 -18.54
CA PRO A 324 -0.18 9.60 -18.32
C PRO A 324 -0.76 10.51 -17.22
N ILE A 325 0.04 10.78 -16.18
CA ILE A 325 -0.37 11.65 -15.06
C ILE A 325 -0.45 13.11 -15.50
N GLU A 326 0.48 13.54 -16.32
CA GLU A 326 0.48 14.87 -16.92
C GLU A 326 -0.74 15.06 -17.84
N GLN A 327 -1.08 14.06 -18.66
CA GLN A 327 -2.30 14.08 -19.46
C GLN A 327 -3.57 14.20 -18.59
N ASP A 328 -3.65 13.47 -17.49
CA ASP A 328 -4.78 13.55 -16.57
C ASP A 328 -4.83 14.90 -15.83
N TYR A 329 -3.66 15.49 -15.50
CA TYR A 329 -3.55 16.84 -14.94
C TYR A 329 -4.06 17.89 -15.92
N LEU A 330 -3.59 17.88 -17.17
CA LEU A 330 -4.02 18.80 -18.22
C LEU A 330 -5.52 18.66 -18.55
N ALA A 331 -6.08 17.47 -18.39
CA ALA A 331 -7.50 17.20 -18.55
C ALA A 331 -8.37 17.58 -17.33
N GLY A 332 -7.76 18.14 -16.26
CA GLY A 332 -8.47 18.54 -15.04
C GLY A 332 -9.01 17.36 -14.21
N LYS A 333 -8.43 16.17 -14.35
CA LYS A 333 -8.86 14.95 -13.65
C LYS A 333 -8.12 14.70 -12.32
N LEU A 334 -7.09 15.49 -12.01
CA LEU A 334 -6.24 15.35 -10.82
C LEU A 334 -6.38 16.53 -9.84
#